data_ff8b91a3be13ce8f6ef9b6fc211a9231
#
_entry.id   ff8b91a3be13ce8f6ef9b6fc211a9231
#
_cell.length_a   1.000
_cell.length_b   1.000
_cell.length_c   1.000
_cell.angle_alpha   90.00
_cell.angle_beta   90.00
_cell.angle_gamma   90.00
#
_symmetry.space_group_name_H-M   'P 1'
#
loop_
_entity.id
_entity.type
_entity.pdbx_description
1 polymer ?
#
loop_
_entity_poly.entity_id
_entity_poly.type
_entity_poly.pdbx_seq_one_letter_code
_entity_poly.pdbx_strand_id
1 'polypeptide(L)'
;MSLDHSALYLLVYTLTDMKTTSRSEPTASSPANLLLRGSLITLRRRCGKPSCRCARGQPHCSPALSFSAQGKTSILTLTPGLLPEVRAALQRYRRQQQGLERQAEAGLRQLARRLQQARQATRRSAL
;
A
#
# COMPACT_ATOMS: atom_id res chain seq x y z
N MET A 1 9.93 40.59 -13.85
CA MET A 1 8.91 40.20 -12.86
C MET A 1 9.00 38.72 -12.65
N SER A 2 9.76 38.28 -11.68
CA SER A 2 9.83 36.90 -11.27
C SER A 2 8.72 36.64 -10.24
N LEU A 3 7.69 35.96 -10.63
CA LEU A 3 6.71 35.45 -9.69
C LEU A 3 7.40 34.39 -8.83
N ASP A 4 7.54 34.71 -7.55
CA ASP A 4 8.12 33.82 -6.57
C ASP A 4 7.25 32.57 -6.44
N HIS A 5 7.68 31.51 -7.12
CA HIS A 5 7.05 30.19 -6.98
C HIS A 5 7.15 29.64 -5.54
N SER A 6 8.06 30.19 -4.75
CA SER A 6 8.24 29.83 -3.34
C SER A 6 7.06 30.27 -2.46
N ALA A 7 6.43 31.39 -2.77
CA ALA A 7 5.29 31.89 -1.99
C ALA A 7 4.03 31.02 -2.17
N LEU A 8 3.82 30.51 -3.38
CA LEU A 8 2.70 29.59 -3.66
C LEU A 8 2.89 28.21 -3.01
N TYR A 9 4.14 27.77 -2.90
CA TYR A 9 4.45 26.50 -2.26
C TYR A 9 4.21 26.53 -0.74
N LEU A 10 4.55 27.65 -0.10
CA LEU A 10 4.28 27.86 1.33
C LEU A 10 2.79 28.00 1.62
N LEU A 11 2.02 28.61 0.72
CA LEU A 11 0.58 28.78 0.89
C LEU A 11 -0.17 27.44 0.80
N VAL A 12 0.28 26.52 -0.03
CA VAL A 12 -0.28 25.16 -0.13
C VAL A 12 0.04 24.34 1.13
N TYR A 13 1.24 24.51 1.69
CA TYR A 13 1.63 23.80 2.91
C TYR A 13 0.92 24.31 4.16
N THR A 14 0.65 25.61 4.25
CA THR A 14 -0.07 26.17 5.41
C THR A 14 -1.56 25.86 5.40
N LEU A 15 -2.17 25.66 4.23
CA LEU A 15 -3.57 25.26 4.12
C LEU A 15 -3.81 23.77 4.47
N THR A 16 -2.78 22.94 4.35
CA THR A 16 -2.87 21.53 4.72
C THR A 16 -2.74 21.29 6.23
N ASP A 17 -2.14 22.24 6.96
CA ASP A 17 -1.88 22.06 8.39
C ASP A 17 -3.08 22.45 9.28
N MET A 18 -4.06 23.18 8.76
CA MET A 18 -5.25 23.58 9.51
C MET A 18 -6.37 22.52 9.51
N LYS A 19 -6.15 21.34 8.91
CA LYS A 19 -7.17 20.32 8.78
C LYS A 19 -6.95 19.09 9.67
N THR A 20 -6.20 19.24 10.75
CA THR A 20 -5.85 18.10 11.61
C THR A 20 -6.55 18.14 12.96
N THR A 21 -7.77 18.64 13.03
CA THR A 21 -8.58 18.46 14.23
C THR A 21 -10.03 18.08 13.93
N SER A 22 -10.25 17.45 12.81
CA SER A 22 -11.44 16.66 12.64
C SER A 22 -11.00 15.19 12.76
N ARG A 23 -11.14 14.66 13.94
CA ARG A 23 -11.20 13.25 14.22
C ARG A 23 -12.44 12.73 13.49
N SER A 24 -12.40 12.70 12.17
CA SER A 24 -13.30 11.88 11.39
C SER A 24 -12.90 10.46 11.74
N GLU A 25 -13.64 9.88 12.65
CA GLU A 25 -13.65 8.43 12.82
C GLU A 25 -13.64 7.81 11.42
N PRO A 26 -12.83 6.78 11.19
CA PRO A 26 -12.91 6.07 9.93
C PRO A 26 -14.36 5.60 9.83
N THR A 27 -15.11 6.25 8.98
CA THR A 27 -16.38 5.72 8.51
C THR A 27 -16.09 4.27 8.19
N ALA A 28 -16.75 3.36 8.90
CA ALA A 28 -16.59 1.94 8.74
C ALA A 28 -16.61 1.64 7.25
N SER A 29 -15.42 1.54 6.66
CA SER A 29 -15.29 1.18 5.27
C SER A 29 -15.98 -0.13 5.12
N SER A 30 -17.04 -0.17 4.33
CA SER A 30 -17.75 -1.41 4.04
C SER A 30 -16.70 -2.49 3.77
N PRO A 31 -16.77 -3.67 4.38
CA PRO A 31 -15.77 -4.72 4.20
C PRO A 31 -15.51 -5.05 2.73
N ALA A 32 -16.47 -4.73 1.85
CA ALA A 32 -16.34 -4.89 0.41
C ALA A 32 -15.26 -4.01 -0.22
N ASN A 33 -14.89 -2.88 0.40
CA ASN A 33 -13.92 -1.92 -0.14
C ASN A 33 -12.59 -1.90 0.62
N LEU A 34 -12.44 -2.73 1.62
CA LEU A 34 -11.20 -2.79 2.39
C LEU A 34 -10.03 -3.22 1.51
N LEU A 35 -8.95 -2.47 1.58
CA LEU A 35 -7.67 -2.79 0.93
C LEU A 35 -6.62 -3.02 2.01
N LEU A 36 -5.92 -4.13 1.93
CA LEU A 36 -4.84 -4.45 2.86
C LEU A 36 -3.56 -4.77 2.08
N ARG A 37 -2.46 -4.28 2.62
CA ARG A 37 -1.10 -4.58 2.16
C ARG A 37 -0.40 -5.41 3.21
N GLY A 38 0.30 -6.45 2.80
CA GLY A 38 1.06 -7.30 3.70
C GLY A 38 0.98 -8.76 3.32
N SER A 39 1.35 -9.61 4.26
CA SER A 39 1.38 -11.05 4.08
C SER A 39 0.73 -11.76 5.27
N LEU A 40 -0.08 -12.77 4.98
CA LEU A 40 -0.61 -13.64 6.01
C LEU A 40 0.48 -14.60 6.48
N ILE A 41 0.67 -14.65 7.80
CA ILE A 41 1.61 -15.54 8.46
C ILE A 41 0.91 -16.31 9.57
N THR A 42 1.52 -17.40 9.99
CA THR A 42 1.10 -18.14 11.17
C THR A 42 2.08 -17.89 12.30
N LEU A 43 1.61 -17.29 13.38
CA LEU A 43 2.41 -17.11 14.59
C LEU A 43 2.35 -18.38 15.42
N ARG A 44 3.52 -18.83 15.84
CA ARG A 44 3.68 -19.93 16.79
C ARG A 44 4.19 -19.37 18.11
N ARG A 45 3.39 -19.49 19.16
CA ARG A 45 3.73 -18.95 20.47
C ARG A 45 3.55 -19.98 21.56
N ARG A 46 4.40 -19.91 22.56
CA ARG A 46 4.26 -20.64 23.82
C ARG A 46 3.61 -19.71 24.84
N CYS A 47 2.57 -20.17 25.53
CA CYS A 47 1.86 -19.36 26.51
C CYS A 47 2.55 -19.27 27.87
N GLY A 48 3.62 -20.04 28.10
CA GLY A 48 4.35 -20.07 29.37
C GLY A 48 3.67 -20.86 30.50
N LYS A 49 2.49 -21.42 30.29
CA LYS A 49 1.82 -22.27 31.26
C LYS A 49 2.40 -23.69 31.19
N PRO A 50 2.88 -24.28 32.31
CA PRO A 50 3.49 -25.63 32.31
C PRO A 50 2.47 -26.74 31.99
N SER A 51 1.19 -26.50 32.23
CA SER A 51 0.10 -27.47 31.94
C SER A 51 -0.42 -27.43 30.50
N CYS A 52 0.07 -26.48 29.69
CA CYS A 52 -0.39 -26.32 28.32
C CYS A 52 0.35 -27.24 27.34
N ARG A 53 -0.34 -27.64 26.25
CA ARG A 53 0.25 -28.44 25.17
C ARG A 53 1.51 -27.80 24.57
N CYS A 54 1.59 -26.47 24.58
CA CYS A 54 2.75 -25.76 24.03
C CYS A 54 4.04 -26.04 24.80
N ALA A 55 3.97 -26.39 26.08
CA ALA A 55 5.11 -26.83 26.88
C ALA A 55 5.67 -28.18 26.42
N ARG A 56 4.86 -29.01 25.76
CA ARG A 56 5.22 -30.34 25.25
C ARG A 56 5.70 -30.34 23.79
N GLY A 57 5.94 -29.17 23.19
CA GLY A 57 6.41 -29.05 21.82
C GLY A 57 5.33 -28.72 20.77
N GLN A 58 4.08 -28.49 21.18
CA GLN A 58 2.99 -28.06 20.29
C GLN A 58 2.67 -26.59 20.56
N PRO A 59 3.30 -25.63 19.83
CA PRO A 59 3.03 -24.23 20.05
C PRO A 59 1.61 -23.86 19.62
N HIS A 60 1.07 -22.81 20.24
CA HIS A 60 -0.18 -22.21 19.79
C HIS A 60 0.02 -21.53 18.44
N CYS A 61 -0.80 -21.89 17.49
CA CYS A 61 -0.80 -21.28 16.16
C CYS A 61 -1.92 -20.27 16.05
N SER A 62 -1.59 -19.05 15.66
CA SER A 62 -2.56 -17.99 15.42
C SER A 62 -2.30 -17.34 14.08
N PRO A 63 -3.32 -17.07 13.27
CA PRO A 63 -3.15 -16.32 12.04
C PRO A 63 -2.80 -14.86 12.36
N ALA A 64 -1.92 -14.29 11.56
CA ALA A 64 -1.52 -12.89 11.71
C ALA A 64 -1.24 -12.24 10.37
N LEU A 65 -1.38 -10.94 10.31
CA LEU A 65 -1.00 -10.12 9.17
C LEU A 65 0.31 -9.42 9.49
N SER A 66 1.33 -9.68 8.68
CA SER A 66 2.59 -8.94 8.72
C SER A 66 2.56 -7.87 7.64
N PHE A 67 2.85 -6.64 8.02
CA PHE A 67 2.88 -5.51 7.09
C PHE A 67 3.97 -4.52 7.48
N SER A 68 4.43 -3.75 6.50
CA SER A 68 5.39 -2.68 6.71
C SER A 68 4.71 -1.34 6.50
N ALA A 69 4.84 -0.45 7.45
CA ALA A 69 4.35 0.91 7.39
C ALA A 69 5.42 1.85 7.94
N GLN A 70 5.69 2.94 7.23
CA GLN A 70 6.67 3.95 7.63
C GLN A 70 8.07 3.37 7.95
N GLY A 71 8.50 2.37 7.17
CA GLY A 71 9.79 1.72 7.36
C GLY A 71 9.86 0.71 8.50
N LYS A 72 8.76 0.47 9.22
CA LYS A 72 8.70 -0.51 10.31
C LYS A 72 7.78 -1.66 9.95
N THR A 73 8.20 -2.86 10.28
CA THR A 73 7.36 -4.06 10.16
C THR A 73 6.56 -4.27 11.42
N SER A 74 5.25 -4.42 11.26
CA SER A 74 4.31 -4.68 12.35
C SER A 74 3.51 -5.94 12.08
N ILE A 75 3.02 -6.55 13.15
CA ILE A 75 2.25 -7.79 13.08
C ILE A 75 0.94 -7.60 13.84
N LEU A 76 -0.17 -7.89 13.17
CA LEU A 76 -1.49 -7.90 13.77
C LEU A 76 -2.00 -9.34 13.88
N THR A 77 -2.27 -9.76 15.10
CA THR A 77 -2.89 -11.08 15.34
C THR A 77 -4.36 -11.03 14.94
N LEU A 78 -4.77 -11.98 14.12
CA LEU A 78 -6.12 -12.05 13.58
C LEU A 78 -6.93 -13.13 14.29
N THR A 79 -8.24 -12.92 14.37
CA THR A 79 -9.16 -13.98 14.72
C THR A 79 -9.46 -14.85 13.47
N PRO A 80 -9.67 -16.16 13.61
CA PRO A 80 -9.94 -17.02 12.45
C PRO A 80 -11.12 -16.56 11.59
N GLY A 81 -12.12 -15.94 12.20
CA GLY A 81 -13.29 -15.42 11.48
C GLY A 81 -13.00 -14.29 10.51
N LEU A 82 -11.91 -13.54 10.71
CA LEU A 82 -11.50 -12.44 9.85
C LEU A 82 -10.65 -12.89 8.65
N LEU A 83 -10.18 -14.11 8.63
CA LEU A 83 -9.29 -14.60 7.56
C LEU A 83 -9.85 -14.44 6.14
N PRO A 84 -11.11 -14.81 5.86
CA PRO A 84 -11.66 -14.64 4.51
C PRO A 84 -11.69 -13.18 4.07
N GLU A 85 -12.06 -12.27 4.97
CA GLU A 85 -12.10 -10.83 4.71
C GLU A 85 -10.71 -10.27 4.44
N VAL A 86 -9.73 -10.63 5.26
CA VAL A 86 -8.33 -10.20 5.11
C VAL A 86 -7.75 -10.71 3.79
N ARG A 87 -7.99 -11.98 3.44
CA ARG A 87 -7.54 -12.54 2.15
C ARG A 87 -8.12 -11.79 0.96
N ALA A 88 -9.42 -11.50 1.00
CA ALA A 88 -10.09 -10.75 -0.05
C ALA A 88 -9.52 -9.33 -0.19
N ALA A 89 -9.25 -8.66 0.93
CA ALA A 89 -8.68 -7.32 0.95
C ALA A 89 -7.24 -7.29 0.40
N LEU A 90 -6.43 -8.29 0.73
CA LEU A 90 -5.08 -8.46 0.18
C LEU A 90 -5.11 -8.72 -1.34
N GLN A 91 -6.04 -9.54 -1.80
CA GLN A 91 -6.20 -9.81 -3.24
C GLN A 91 -6.64 -8.56 -4.00
N ARG A 92 -7.56 -7.76 -3.45
CA ARG A 92 -7.99 -6.50 -4.05
C ARG A 92 -6.82 -5.53 -4.22
N TYR A 93 -6.01 -5.39 -3.19
CA TYR A 93 -4.81 -4.56 -3.25
C TYR A 93 -3.85 -5.03 -4.36
N ARG A 94 -3.54 -6.32 -4.40
CA ARG A 94 -2.67 -6.89 -5.44
C ARG A 94 -3.19 -6.66 -6.85
N ARG A 95 -4.50 -6.84 -7.08
CA ARG A 95 -5.12 -6.60 -8.38
C ARG A 95 -5.00 -5.13 -8.81
N GLN A 96 -5.23 -4.21 -7.89
CA GLN A 96 -5.10 -2.78 -8.16
C GLN A 96 -3.65 -2.40 -8.44
N GLN A 97 -2.72 -2.91 -7.67
CA GLN A 97 -1.29 -2.71 -7.89
C GLN A 97 -0.85 -3.22 -9.27
N GLN A 98 -1.23 -4.43 -9.62
CA GLN A 98 -0.95 -4.99 -10.95
C GLN A 98 -1.59 -4.17 -12.08
N GLY A 99 -2.78 -3.64 -11.86
CA GLY A 99 -3.46 -2.75 -12.80
C GLY A 99 -2.68 -1.46 -13.04
N LEU A 100 -2.22 -0.82 -11.97
CA LEU A 100 -1.38 0.38 -12.03
C LEU A 100 -0.06 0.11 -12.74
N GLU A 101 0.61 -1.00 -12.42
CA GLU A 101 1.85 -1.39 -13.09
C GLU A 101 1.67 -1.56 -14.58
N ARG A 102 0.62 -2.25 -15.01
CA ARG A 102 0.32 -2.41 -16.45
C ARG A 102 0.05 -1.07 -17.14
N GLN A 103 -0.66 -0.16 -16.47
CA GLN A 103 -0.89 1.19 -16.99
C GLN A 103 0.40 1.98 -17.10
N ALA A 104 1.26 1.91 -16.08
CA ALA A 104 2.56 2.57 -16.09
C ALA A 104 3.47 2.04 -17.21
N GLU A 105 3.54 0.73 -17.40
CA GLU A 105 4.29 0.11 -18.49
C GLU A 105 3.75 0.54 -19.86
N ALA A 106 2.44 0.58 -20.03
CA ALA A 106 1.82 1.05 -21.26
C ALA A 106 2.15 2.53 -21.53
N GLY A 107 2.15 3.36 -20.48
CA GLY A 107 2.55 4.75 -20.57
C GLY A 107 4.01 4.93 -20.99
N LEU A 108 4.90 4.14 -20.41
CA LEU A 108 6.32 4.16 -20.79
C LEU A 108 6.54 3.75 -22.27
N ARG A 109 5.85 2.70 -22.71
CA ARG A 109 5.90 2.29 -24.12
C ARG A 109 5.38 3.38 -25.05
N GLN A 110 4.30 4.03 -24.68
CA GLN A 110 3.74 5.15 -25.45
C GLN A 110 4.71 6.31 -25.54
N LEU A 111 5.32 6.70 -24.42
CA LEU A 111 6.33 7.75 -24.38
C LEU A 111 7.54 7.41 -25.25
N ALA A 112 8.05 6.19 -25.16
CA ALA A 112 9.16 5.73 -25.97
C ALA A 112 8.88 5.85 -27.46
N ARG A 113 7.68 5.46 -27.91
CA ARG A 113 7.27 5.61 -29.32
C ARG A 113 7.23 7.07 -29.76
N ARG A 114 6.68 7.96 -28.92
CA ARG A 114 6.63 9.40 -29.22
C ARG A 114 8.02 10.00 -29.35
N LEU A 115 8.96 9.60 -28.49
CA LEU A 115 10.35 10.05 -28.56
C LEU A 115 11.05 9.53 -29.83
N GLN A 116 10.83 8.29 -30.22
CA GLN A 116 11.36 7.75 -31.46
C GLN A 116 10.86 8.51 -32.68
N GLN A 117 9.55 8.78 -32.74
CA GLN A 117 8.93 9.54 -33.82
C GLN A 117 9.50 10.96 -33.91
N ALA A 118 9.66 11.64 -32.76
CA ALA A 118 10.27 12.96 -32.72
C ALA A 118 11.71 12.97 -33.23
N ARG A 119 12.52 11.99 -32.85
CA ARG A 119 13.90 11.84 -33.33
C ARG A 119 13.96 11.59 -34.83
N GLN A 120 13.05 10.76 -35.36
CA GLN A 120 12.99 10.49 -36.81
C GLN A 120 12.54 11.75 -37.57
N ALA A 121 11.59 12.49 -37.07
CA ALA A 121 11.15 13.75 -37.68
C ALA A 121 12.30 14.77 -37.74
N THR A 122 13.07 14.93 -36.66
CA THR A 122 14.24 15.81 -36.63
C THR A 122 15.31 15.38 -37.64
N ARG A 123 15.58 14.08 -37.76
CA ARG A 123 16.54 13.58 -38.76
C ARG A 123 16.10 13.86 -40.21
N ARG A 124 14.77 13.73 -40.49
CA ARG A 124 14.24 14.04 -41.81
C ARG A 124 14.35 15.53 -42.16
N SER A 125 14.16 16.40 -41.18
CA SER A 125 14.24 17.86 -41.35
C SER A 125 15.68 18.32 -41.52
N ALA A 126 16.69 17.57 -41.06
CA ALA A 126 18.10 17.89 -41.16
C ALA A 126 18.71 17.49 -42.52
N LEU A 127 18.02 16.76 -43.37
CA LEU A 127 18.40 16.40 -44.73
C LEU A 127 17.80 17.40 -45.72
#